data_32ea7a3a9da142b16924f5bb489eaee4
#
_entry.id   32ea7a3a9da142b16924f5bb489eaee4
#
_cell.length_a   1.000
_cell.length_b   1.000
_cell.length_c   1.000
_cell.angle_alpha   90.00
_cell.angle_beta   90.00
_cell.angle_gamma   90.00
#
_symmetry.space_group_name_H-M   'P 1'
#
loop_
_entity.id
_entity.type
_entity.pdbx_description
1 polymer ?
#
loop_
_entity_poly.entity_id
_entity_poly.type
_entity_poly.pdbx_seq_one_letter_code
_entity_poly.pdbx_strand_id
1 'polypeptide(L)'
;MSNNTQVGHGKLLYEELFYRMCADFVGWRMDAFIRQLEATKRKGRVLSFIRGLRLSAHLIYAIREILSGTDLEANWGHLLDKDEVFCSPKCDVIIHHRGHIRRWNGTENPIMDFRFIEQEKAIAVISCKSKLESIDAKYCQSMRPFVKRIWLFAECCDPQQAENLQKRASRHGYENFWYLYGWTKDVEPDLNKNGWNEFVEEVKKLR
;
A
#
# COMPACT_ATOMS: atom_id res chain seq x y z
N MET A 1 9.64 27.72 25.83
CA MET A 1 9.44 28.03 24.41
C MET A 1 9.62 26.76 23.61
N SER A 2 8.71 26.51 22.69
CA SER A 2 8.70 25.51 21.62
C SER A 2 8.45 24.04 21.98
N ASN A 3 7.17 23.69 22.00
CA ASN A 3 6.71 22.30 21.85
C ASN A 3 5.51 22.21 20.89
N ASN A 4 5.58 22.88 19.73
CA ASN A 4 4.43 22.95 18.81
C ASN A 4 4.71 22.41 17.40
N THR A 5 5.78 21.62 17.22
CA THR A 5 6.19 21.22 15.86
C THR A 5 5.80 19.78 15.48
N GLN A 6 5.32 18.95 16.39
CA GLN A 6 5.04 17.54 16.09
C GLN A 6 3.60 17.21 15.67
N VAL A 7 2.64 18.09 15.91
CA VAL A 7 1.22 17.82 15.56
C VAL A 7 0.90 18.13 14.09
N GLY A 8 1.77 18.92 13.43
CA GLY A 8 1.55 19.36 12.05
C GLY A 8 1.87 18.32 10.96
N HIS A 9 2.90 17.51 11.18
CA HIS A 9 3.42 16.64 10.12
C HIS A 9 2.45 15.55 9.64
N GLY A 10 1.76 14.87 10.54
CA GLY A 10 0.81 13.82 10.13
C GLY A 10 -0.40 14.34 9.37
N LYS A 11 -0.89 15.52 9.74
CA LYS A 11 -2.05 16.14 9.08
C LYS A 11 -1.67 16.68 7.69
N LEU A 12 -0.51 17.35 7.59
CA LEU A 12 -0.01 17.86 6.32
C LEU A 12 0.29 16.73 5.33
N LEU A 13 0.92 15.67 5.80
CA LEU A 13 1.22 14.50 5.00
C LEU A 13 -0.06 13.82 4.46
N TYR A 14 -1.08 13.73 5.30
CA TYR A 14 -2.37 13.19 4.92
C TYR A 14 -3.04 14.04 3.83
N GLU A 15 -3.14 15.35 4.03
CA GLU A 15 -3.74 16.27 3.06
C GLU A 15 -2.95 16.28 1.75
N GLU A 16 -1.63 16.25 1.80
CA GLU A 16 -0.76 16.19 0.63
C GLU A 16 -0.90 14.87 -0.12
N LEU A 17 -0.87 13.74 0.59
CA LEU A 17 -1.05 12.42 0.00
C LEU A 17 -2.42 12.30 -0.67
N PHE A 18 -3.45 12.72 0.03
CA PHE A 18 -4.80 12.74 -0.50
C PHE A 18 -4.92 13.62 -1.74
N TYR A 19 -4.37 14.82 -1.68
CA TYR A 19 -4.42 15.77 -2.80
C TYR A 19 -3.73 15.18 -4.04
N ARG A 20 -2.57 14.59 -3.88
CA ARG A 20 -1.83 13.93 -4.95
C ARG A 20 -2.61 12.74 -5.51
N MET A 21 -3.15 11.88 -4.67
CA MET A 21 -3.90 10.70 -5.11
C MET A 21 -5.20 11.11 -5.82
N CYS A 22 -5.93 12.10 -5.30
CA CYS A 22 -7.13 12.62 -5.97
C CYS A 22 -6.80 13.34 -7.27
N ALA A 23 -5.77 14.18 -7.31
CA ALA A 23 -5.33 14.85 -8.53
C ALA A 23 -4.94 13.83 -9.61
N ASP A 24 -4.18 12.82 -9.22
CA ASP A 24 -3.81 11.72 -10.11
C ASP A 24 -5.04 10.92 -10.59
N PHE A 25 -6.00 10.68 -9.72
CA PHE A 25 -7.22 9.97 -10.07
C PHE A 25 -8.11 10.77 -11.03
N VAL A 26 -8.28 12.06 -10.77
CA VAL A 26 -9.03 12.98 -11.64
C VAL A 26 -8.29 13.18 -12.97
N GLY A 27 -7.00 13.43 -12.94
CA GLY A 27 -6.16 13.54 -14.14
C GLY A 27 -6.21 12.26 -14.99
N TRP A 28 -6.14 11.11 -14.33
CA TRP A 28 -6.31 9.82 -14.96
C TRP A 28 -7.67 9.63 -15.65
N ARG A 29 -8.77 10.07 -15.05
CA ARG A 29 -10.11 10.02 -15.65
C ARG A 29 -10.26 11.01 -16.80
N MET A 30 -9.56 12.14 -16.72
CA MET A 30 -9.67 13.26 -17.69
C MET A 30 -8.72 13.13 -18.86
N ASP A 31 -7.67 12.32 -18.76
CA ASP A 31 -6.66 12.17 -19.79
C ASP A 31 -7.23 11.43 -21.02
N ALA A 32 -7.30 12.14 -22.15
CA ALA A 32 -7.79 11.61 -23.41
C ALA A 32 -6.93 10.45 -23.95
N PHE A 33 -5.63 10.46 -23.70
CA PHE A 33 -4.71 9.39 -24.07
C PHE A 33 -5.01 8.11 -23.28
N ILE A 34 -5.30 8.23 -21.99
CA ILE A 34 -5.69 7.11 -21.14
C ILE A 34 -7.05 6.56 -21.57
N ARG A 35 -8.00 7.43 -21.96
CA ARG A 35 -9.30 6.96 -22.53
C ARG A 35 -9.11 6.20 -23.83
N GLN A 36 -8.25 6.67 -24.73
CA GLN A 36 -7.90 5.92 -25.95
C GLN A 36 -7.22 4.61 -25.60
N LEU A 37 -6.35 4.63 -24.62
CA LEU A 37 -5.79 3.44 -24.03
C LEU A 37 -6.89 2.54 -23.43
N GLU A 38 -7.87 2.95 -22.79
CA GLU A 38 -9.00 2.16 -22.26
C GLU A 38 -9.92 1.59 -23.37
N ALA A 39 -9.98 2.21 -24.52
CA ALA A 39 -10.79 1.74 -25.65
C ALA A 39 -10.21 0.51 -26.39
N THR A 40 -8.97 0.11 -26.14
CA THR A 40 -8.37 -1.08 -26.77
C THR A 40 -8.23 -2.23 -25.77
N LYS A 41 -8.75 -3.40 -26.13
CA LYS A 41 -8.86 -4.61 -25.28
C LYS A 41 -7.55 -5.12 -24.63
N ARG A 42 -6.39 -4.60 -24.99
CA ARG A 42 -5.08 -5.03 -24.45
C ARG A 42 -4.61 -4.28 -23.21
N LYS A 43 -5.35 -3.32 -22.70
CA LYS A 43 -4.86 -2.24 -21.84
C LYS A 43 -5.11 -2.37 -20.35
N GLY A 44 -6.14 -3.08 -19.94
CA GLY A 44 -6.49 -3.17 -18.51
C GLY A 44 -5.33 -3.62 -17.62
N ARG A 45 -4.43 -4.46 -18.13
CA ARG A 45 -3.29 -4.98 -17.36
C ARG A 45 -2.20 -3.93 -17.13
N VAL A 46 -1.84 -3.15 -18.14
CA VAL A 46 -0.80 -2.12 -18.02
C VAL A 46 -1.26 -1.00 -17.11
N LEU A 47 -2.50 -0.56 -17.28
CA LEU A 47 -3.07 0.50 -16.46
C LEU A 47 -3.27 0.06 -15.01
N SER A 48 -3.72 -1.18 -14.78
CA SER A 48 -3.84 -1.74 -13.43
C SER A 48 -2.47 -1.84 -12.75
N PHE A 49 -1.43 -2.21 -13.50
CA PHE A 49 -0.08 -2.27 -12.99
C PHE A 49 0.43 -0.88 -12.55
N ILE A 50 0.29 0.14 -13.42
CA ILE A 50 0.72 1.51 -13.12
C ILE A 50 -0.04 2.08 -11.92
N ARG A 51 -1.36 1.85 -11.83
CA ARG A 51 -2.17 2.29 -10.68
C ARG A 51 -1.71 1.65 -9.37
N GLY A 52 -1.50 0.33 -9.38
CA GLY A 52 -1.02 -0.39 -8.21
C GLY A 52 0.36 0.08 -7.77
N LEU A 53 1.26 0.30 -8.73
CA LEU A 53 2.61 0.79 -8.47
C LEU A 53 2.60 2.19 -7.84
N ARG A 54 1.77 3.09 -8.36
CA ARG A 54 1.58 4.44 -7.82
C ARG A 54 1.08 4.40 -6.38
N LEU A 55 0.03 3.62 -6.11
CA LEU A 55 -0.52 3.47 -4.75
C LEU A 55 0.54 2.96 -3.79
N SER A 56 1.27 1.91 -4.18
CA SER A 56 2.35 1.35 -3.35
C SER A 56 3.43 2.38 -3.06
N ALA A 57 3.84 3.17 -4.06
CA ALA A 57 4.84 4.23 -3.89
C ALA A 57 4.38 5.31 -2.90
N HIS A 58 3.12 5.77 -3.01
CA HIS A 58 2.56 6.75 -2.09
C HIS A 58 2.46 6.21 -0.66
N LEU A 59 2.03 4.96 -0.49
CA LEU A 59 1.96 4.34 0.84
C LEU A 59 3.35 4.14 1.44
N ILE A 60 4.33 3.69 0.67
CA ILE A 60 5.72 3.57 1.14
C ILE A 60 6.24 4.91 1.63
N TYR A 61 6.03 5.98 0.86
CA TYR A 61 6.41 7.32 1.27
C TYR A 61 5.74 7.73 2.58
N ALA A 62 4.41 7.60 2.68
CA ALA A 62 3.66 7.95 3.88
C ALA A 62 4.11 7.14 5.11
N ILE A 63 4.32 5.83 4.95
CA ILE A 63 4.78 4.96 6.04
C ILE A 63 6.19 5.34 6.50
N ARG A 64 7.10 5.64 5.57
CA ARG A 64 8.45 6.11 5.91
C ARG A 64 8.43 7.38 6.75
N GLU A 65 7.56 8.32 6.41
CA GLU A 65 7.38 9.55 7.19
C GLU A 65 6.79 9.25 8.59
N ILE A 66 5.77 8.39 8.67
CA ILE A 66 5.17 7.96 9.94
C ILE A 66 6.22 7.28 10.83
N LEU A 67 7.08 6.44 10.25
CA LEU A 67 8.12 5.68 10.96
C LEU A 67 9.45 6.44 11.06
N SER A 68 9.50 7.71 10.69
CA SER A 68 10.72 8.53 10.78
C SER A 68 11.27 8.53 12.21
N GLY A 69 12.57 8.38 12.32
CA GLY A 69 13.26 8.30 13.63
C GLY A 69 13.19 6.94 14.34
N THR A 70 12.58 5.93 13.72
CA THR A 70 12.57 4.54 14.24
C THR A 70 13.56 3.66 13.48
N ASP A 71 13.72 2.41 13.95
CA ASP A 71 14.48 1.35 13.29
C ASP A 71 13.70 0.70 12.13
N LEU A 72 12.51 1.18 11.82
CA LEU A 72 11.66 0.60 10.81
C LEU A 72 11.74 1.37 9.48
N GLU A 73 11.46 0.65 8.40
CA GLU A 73 11.42 1.16 7.04
C GLU A 73 10.32 0.47 6.23
N ALA A 74 9.91 1.09 5.13
CA ALA A 74 8.97 0.51 4.19
C ALA A 74 9.59 0.44 2.79
N ASN A 75 9.43 -0.69 2.12
CA ASN A 75 9.88 -0.95 0.77
C ASN A 75 8.91 -1.88 0.05
N TRP A 76 9.09 -2.04 -1.24
CA TRP A 76 8.45 -3.10 -2.02
C TRP A 76 9.47 -4.17 -2.40
N GLY A 77 9.02 -5.37 -2.72
CA GLY A 77 9.94 -6.44 -3.10
C GLY A 77 9.41 -7.82 -2.76
N HIS A 78 10.33 -8.67 -2.32
CA HIS A 78 10.05 -10.03 -1.88
C HIS A 78 10.60 -10.29 -0.49
N LEU A 79 9.98 -11.21 0.24
CA LEU A 79 10.55 -11.79 1.45
C LEU A 79 11.33 -13.06 1.08
N LEU A 80 12.50 -13.22 1.66
CA LEU A 80 13.32 -14.42 1.56
C LEU A 80 13.05 -15.33 2.75
N ASP A 81 12.97 -16.62 2.52
CA ASP A 81 12.93 -17.60 3.59
C ASP A 81 14.28 -17.68 4.34
N LYS A 82 14.32 -18.45 5.43
CA LYS A 82 15.52 -18.59 6.26
C LYS A 82 16.72 -19.13 5.52
N ASP A 83 16.49 -20.00 4.58
CA ASP A 83 17.54 -20.67 3.82
C ASP A 83 17.86 -19.92 2.52
N GLU A 84 17.15 -18.84 2.24
CA GLU A 84 17.25 -18.01 1.02
C GLU A 84 17.05 -18.78 -0.29
N VAL A 85 16.38 -19.92 -0.20
CA VAL A 85 16.06 -20.77 -1.33
C VAL A 85 14.76 -20.37 -2.00
N PHE A 86 13.80 -19.91 -1.19
CA PHE A 86 12.48 -19.48 -1.68
C PHE A 86 12.22 -18.03 -1.38
N CYS A 87 11.49 -17.37 -2.26
CA CYS A 87 10.99 -16.03 -2.02
C CYS A 87 9.46 -16.00 -2.07
N SER A 88 8.91 -15.06 -1.34
CA SER A 88 7.47 -14.79 -1.36
C SER A 88 7.00 -14.31 -2.74
N PRO A 89 5.69 -14.30 -3.01
CA PRO A 89 5.14 -13.45 -4.06
C PRO A 89 5.59 -11.99 -3.88
N LYS A 90 5.51 -11.20 -4.95
CA LYS A 90 5.80 -9.77 -4.87
C LYS A 90 4.90 -9.10 -3.84
N CYS A 91 5.52 -8.37 -2.92
CA CYS A 91 4.84 -7.54 -1.94
C CYS A 91 4.76 -6.10 -2.43
N ASP A 92 3.58 -5.51 -2.37
CA ASP A 92 3.38 -4.12 -2.76
C ASP A 92 4.00 -3.16 -1.76
N VAL A 93 3.90 -3.47 -0.45
CA VAL A 93 4.61 -2.78 0.62
C VAL A 93 5.05 -3.81 1.66
N ILE A 94 6.29 -3.68 2.13
CA ILE A 94 6.86 -4.45 3.25
C ILE A 94 7.32 -3.46 4.30
N ILE A 95 6.86 -3.60 5.55
CA ILE A 95 7.38 -2.88 6.71
C ILE A 95 8.36 -3.82 7.41
N HIS A 96 9.59 -3.35 7.62
CA HIS A 96 10.68 -4.20 8.13
C HIS A 96 11.71 -3.41 8.93
N HIS A 97 12.58 -4.09 9.68
CA HIS A 97 13.73 -3.49 10.32
C HIS A 97 14.78 -3.05 9.29
N ARG A 98 15.42 -1.90 9.52
CA ARG A 98 16.49 -1.37 8.67
C ARG A 98 17.71 -2.28 8.66
N GLY A 99 18.53 -2.15 7.61
CA GLY A 99 19.84 -2.80 7.53
C GLY A 99 19.83 -4.25 7.04
N HIS A 100 18.66 -4.88 6.87
CA HIS A 100 18.52 -6.27 6.45
C HIS A 100 17.93 -6.38 5.04
N ILE A 101 18.59 -5.70 4.11
CA ILE A 101 18.15 -5.61 2.72
C ILE A 101 19.24 -6.19 1.84
N ARG A 102 18.91 -7.22 1.08
CA ARG A 102 19.74 -7.67 -0.02
C ARG A 102 19.39 -6.89 -1.27
N ARG A 103 20.40 -6.27 -1.85
CA ARG A 103 20.26 -5.49 -3.06
C ARG A 103 20.57 -6.37 -4.27
N TRP A 104 19.79 -6.24 -5.31
CA TRP A 104 20.08 -6.89 -6.57
C TRP A 104 21.44 -6.41 -7.10
N ASN A 105 22.36 -7.34 -7.39
CA ASN A 105 23.71 -7.06 -7.92
C ASN A 105 24.59 -6.12 -7.09
N GLY A 106 24.35 -5.92 -5.81
CA GLY A 106 25.20 -5.09 -4.95
C GLY A 106 25.21 -3.59 -5.30
N THR A 107 24.44 -3.16 -6.30
CA THR A 107 24.33 -1.75 -6.70
C THR A 107 23.12 -1.10 -6.09
N GLU A 108 23.26 0.14 -5.66
CA GLU A 108 22.10 0.97 -5.33
C GLU A 108 21.38 1.32 -6.63
N ASN A 109 20.15 0.82 -6.77
CA ASN A 109 19.29 1.28 -7.85
C ASN A 109 18.30 2.30 -7.27
N PRO A 110 18.56 3.61 -7.44
CA PRO A 110 17.73 4.66 -6.88
C PRO A 110 16.35 4.77 -7.55
N ILE A 111 16.19 4.16 -8.74
CA ILE A 111 14.98 4.32 -9.55
C ILE A 111 13.88 3.37 -9.10
N MET A 112 14.24 2.15 -8.70
CA MET A 112 13.28 1.14 -8.26
C MET A 112 13.73 0.55 -6.94
N ASP A 113 13.24 1.09 -5.86
CA ASP A 113 13.54 0.68 -4.48
C ASP A 113 13.00 -0.73 -4.15
N PHE A 114 13.26 -1.65 -5.07
CA PHE A 114 12.86 -3.05 -5.00
C PHE A 114 13.87 -3.84 -4.16
N ARG A 115 13.36 -4.57 -3.16
CA ARG A 115 14.20 -5.19 -2.15
C ARG A 115 13.91 -6.67 -1.98
N PHE A 116 14.95 -7.40 -1.58
CA PHE A 116 14.84 -8.73 -1.02
C PHE A 116 15.11 -8.62 0.48
N ILE A 117 14.11 -8.95 1.29
CA ILE A 117 14.12 -8.75 2.73
C ILE A 117 14.00 -10.10 3.41
N GLU A 118 14.87 -10.38 4.37
CA GLU A 118 14.80 -11.59 5.19
C GLU A 118 13.48 -11.63 5.95
N GLN A 119 12.75 -12.75 5.87
CA GLN A 119 11.41 -12.89 6.47
C GLN A 119 11.39 -12.56 7.97
N GLU A 120 12.49 -12.84 8.68
CA GLU A 120 12.60 -12.61 10.13
C GLU A 120 12.63 -11.11 10.48
N LYS A 121 12.93 -10.26 9.51
CA LYS A 121 12.97 -8.80 9.66
C LYS A 121 11.69 -8.14 9.22
N ALA A 122 10.83 -8.87 8.51
CA ALA A 122 9.54 -8.37 8.08
C ALA A 122 8.55 -8.32 9.26
N ILE A 123 7.93 -7.17 9.45
CA ILE A 123 6.93 -6.93 10.50
C ILE A 123 5.52 -7.09 9.94
N ALA A 124 5.27 -6.48 8.77
CA ALA A 124 4.00 -6.54 8.09
C ALA A 124 4.16 -6.42 6.58
N VAL A 125 3.21 -6.96 5.83
CA VAL A 125 3.05 -6.70 4.40
C VAL A 125 1.68 -6.11 4.13
N ILE A 126 1.61 -5.23 3.12
CA ILE A 126 0.36 -4.62 2.69
C ILE A 126 0.14 -4.95 1.23
N SER A 127 -0.99 -5.58 0.94
CA SER A 127 -1.48 -5.74 -0.43
C SER A 127 -2.22 -4.48 -0.85
N CYS A 128 -1.82 -3.88 -1.96
CA CYS A 128 -2.40 -2.63 -2.46
C CYS A 128 -3.37 -2.90 -3.62
N LYS A 129 -4.54 -2.27 -3.57
CA LYS A 129 -5.55 -2.35 -4.62
C LYS A 129 -5.99 -0.95 -5.02
N SER A 130 -5.86 -0.58 -6.29
CA SER A 130 -6.36 0.73 -6.76
C SER A 130 -7.89 0.84 -6.67
N LYS A 131 -8.59 -0.26 -6.93
CA LYS A 131 -10.04 -0.39 -6.70
C LYS A 131 -10.31 -1.77 -6.13
N LEU A 132 -10.99 -1.82 -4.99
CA LEU A 132 -11.35 -3.08 -4.36
C LEU A 132 -12.79 -3.47 -4.69
N GLU A 133 -12.95 -4.47 -5.52
CA GLU A 133 -14.23 -5.10 -5.86
C GLU A 133 -14.32 -6.53 -5.32
N SER A 134 -13.16 -7.18 -5.18
CA SER A 134 -13.07 -8.55 -4.69
C SER A 134 -11.75 -8.78 -3.94
N ILE A 135 -11.73 -9.78 -3.09
CA ILE A 135 -10.57 -10.13 -2.27
C ILE A 135 -10.00 -11.47 -2.73
N ASP A 136 -8.69 -11.46 -2.98
CA ASP A 136 -7.95 -12.66 -3.36
C ASP A 136 -7.42 -13.38 -2.12
N ALA A 137 -7.99 -14.55 -1.82
CA ALA A 137 -7.55 -15.40 -0.73
C ALA A 137 -6.16 -16.02 -0.97
N LYS A 138 -5.77 -16.22 -2.21
CA LYS A 138 -4.50 -16.87 -2.56
C LYS A 138 -3.30 -16.06 -2.10
N TYR A 139 -3.40 -14.73 -2.15
CA TYR A 139 -2.31 -13.86 -1.71
C TYR A 139 -1.96 -14.12 -0.22
N CYS A 140 -2.94 -14.09 0.67
CA CYS A 140 -2.69 -14.36 2.09
C CYS A 140 -2.15 -15.76 2.33
N GLN A 141 -2.67 -16.77 1.64
CA GLN A 141 -2.19 -18.15 1.76
C GLN A 141 -0.71 -18.25 1.37
N SER A 142 -0.31 -17.59 0.28
CA SER A 142 1.07 -17.61 -0.20
C SER A 142 2.02 -16.76 0.64
N MET A 143 1.51 -15.75 1.37
CA MET A 143 2.32 -14.86 2.21
C MET A 143 2.50 -15.38 3.65
N ARG A 144 1.56 -16.19 4.16
CA ARG A 144 1.58 -16.70 5.54
C ARG A 144 2.88 -17.42 5.97
N PRO A 145 3.57 -18.19 5.10
CA PRO A 145 4.85 -18.78 5.46
C PRO A 145 5.95 -17.75 5.78
N PHE A 146 5.84 -16.55 5.25
CA PHE A 146 6.89 -15.53 5.34
C PHE A 146 6.62 -14.45 6.40
N VAL A 147 5.35 -14.11 6.66
CA VAL A 147 4.99 -13.02 7.56
C VAL A 147 3.64 -13.27 8.25
N LYS A 148 3.53 -12.84 9.50
CA LYS A 148 2.31 -13.01 10.29
C LYS A 148 1.26 -11.95 9.98
N ARG A 149 1.67 -10.67 9.87
CA ARG A 149 0.77 -9.54 9.65
C ARG A 149 0.61 -9.25 8.18
N ILE A 150 -0.59 -9.46 7.67
CA ILE A 150 -0.93 -9.23 6.27
C ILE A 150 -2.11 -8.26 6.25
N TRP A 151 -1.87 -7.08 5.70
CA TRP A 151 -2.85 -6.00 5.63
C TRP A 151 -3.32 -5.78 4.20
N LEU A 152 -4.51 -5.23 4.06
CA LEU A 152 -5.10 -4.85 2.78
C LEU A 152 -5.37 -3.35 2.78
N PHE A 153 -4.87 -2.65 1.78
CA PHE A 153 -5.14 -1.24 1.58
C PHE A 153 -5.67 -0.99 0.17
N ALA A 154 -6.82 -0.32 0.07
CA ALA A 154 -7.39 0.08 -1.20
C ALA A 154 -7.31 1.60 -1.39
N GLU A 155 -7.02 2.04 -2.62
CA GLU A 155 -7.15 3.46 -2.98
C GLU A 155 -8.62 3.85 -2.92
N CYS A 156 -9.49 3.05 -3.55
CA CYS A 156 -10.93 3.26 -3.44
C CYS A 156 -11.74 1.97 -3.25
N CYS A 157 -12.89 2.14 -2.62
CA CYS A 157 -13.85 1.09 -2.34
C CYS A 157 -15.27 1.66 -2.40
N ASP A 158 -16.24 0.85 -2.79
CA ASP A 158 -17.65 1.20 -2.59
C ASP A 158 -17.97 1.22 -1.09
N PRO A 159 -18.36 2.36 -0.51
CA PRO A 159 -18.66 2.46 0.93
C PRO A 159 -19.77 1.50 1.38
N GLN A 160 -20.74 1.21 0.53
CA GLN A 160 -21.82 0.28 0.83
C GLN A 160 -21.34 -1.18 0.93
N GLN A 161 -20.23 -1.48 0.30
CA GLN A 161 -19.60 -2.81 0.33
C GLN A 161 -18.47 -2.92 1.38
N ALA A 162 -18.05 -1.82 1.98
CA ALA A 162 -16.86 -1.78 2.84
C ALA A 162 -16.93 -2.77 4.00
N GLU A 163 -18.05 -2.86 4.71
CA GLU A 163 -18.21 -3.81 5.81
C GLU A 163 -18.17 -5.27 5.35
N ASN A 164 -18.79 -5.58 4.22
CA ASN A 164 -18.75 -6.91 3.62
C ASN A 164 -17.32 -7.28 3.18
N LEU A 165 -16.59 -6.33 2.59
CA LEU A 165 -15.20 -6.51 2.18
C LEU A 165 -14.29 -6.69 3.40
N GLN A 166 -14.52 -5.95 4.49
CA GLN A 166 -13.82 -6.15 5.77
C GLN A 166 -14.00 -7.57 6.30
N LYS A 167 -15.24 -8.05 6.39
CA LYS A 167 -15.55 -9.41 6.86
C LYS A 167 -14.89 -10.48 5.96
N ARG A 168 -14.90 -10.26 4.65
CA ARG A 168 -14.25 -11.17 3.69
C ARG A 168 -12.73 -11.12 3.80
N ALA A 169 -12.14 -9.94 3.97
CA ALA A 169 -10.71 -9.78 4.18
C ALA A 169 -10.26 -10.60 5.39
N SER A 170 -10.93 -10.45 6.53
CA SER A 170 -10.62 -11.21 7.74
C SER A 170 -10.75 -12.72 7.55
N ARG A 171 -11.80 -13.20 6.86
CA ARG A 171 -11.97 -14.62 6.55
C ARG A 171 -10.85 -15.18 5.66
N HIS A 172 -10.27 -14.36 4.80
CA HIS A 172 -9.17 -14.73 3.91
C HIS A 172 -7.79 -14.53 4.55
N GLY A 173 -7.75 -14.02 5.77
CA GLY A 173 -6.54 -13.96 6.56
C GLY A 173 -5.83 -12.61 6.55
N TYR A 174 -6.46 -11.58 6.03
CA TYR A 174 -5.99 -10.22 6.26
C TYR A 174 -6.34 -9.82 7.70
N GLU A 175 -5.35 -9.27 8.41
CA GLU A 175 -5.53 -8.79 9.78
C GLU A 175 -6.34 -7.48 9.79
N ASN A 176 -6.05 -6.58 8.85
CA ASN A 176 -6.70 -5.29 8.72
C ASN A 176 -7.00 -4.95 7.25
N PHE A 177 -8.04 -4.13 7.06
CA PHE A 177 -8.40 -3.56 5.77
C PHE A 177 -8.75 -2.08 5.92
N TRP A 178 -8.18 -1.25 5.05
CA TRP A 178 -8.48 0.18 4.95
C TRP A 178 -8.64 0.60 3.50
N TYR A 179 -9.34 1.70 3.29
CA TYR A 179 -9.41 2.36 1.99
C TYR A 179 -9.32 3.87 2.16
N LEU A 180 -8.77 4.55 1.14
CA LEU A 180 -8.53 5.99 1.23
C LEU A 180 -9.79 6.80 0.94
N TYR A 181 -10.55 6.44 -0.09
CA TYR A 181 -11.80 7.13 -0.40
C TYR A 181 -12.90 6.20 -0.87
N GLY A 182 -14.13 6.57 -0.52
CA GLY A 182 -15.34 5.95 -1.02
C GLY A 182 -15.60 6.40 -2.46
N TRP A 183 -15.95 5.47 -3.33
CA TRP A 183 -16.30 5.78 -4.70
C TRP A 183 -17.39 4.86 -5.21
N THR A 184 -18.43 5.47 -5.79
CA THR A 184 -19.44 4.80 -6.56
C THR A 184 -19.46 5.38 -7.98
N LYS A 185 -20.05 4.68 -8.92
CA LYS A 185 -20.02 5.06 -10.33
C LYS A 185 -20.57 6.46 -10.61
N ASP A 186 -21.51 6.90 -9.81
CA ASP A 186 -22.32 8.10 -10.04
C ASP A 186 -22.05 9.23 -9.02
N VAL A 187 -21.11 9.04 -8.10
CA VAL A 187 -20.82 9.98 -7.01
C VAL A 187 -19.32 10.32 -7.02
N GLU A 188 -19.00 11.58 -6.77
CA GLU A 188 -17.60 11.99 -6.60
C GLU A 188 -16.94 11.24 -5.43
N PRO A 189 -15.64 10.96 -5.53
CA PRO A 189 -14.92 10.29 -4.45
C PRO A 189 -14.99 11.09 -3.14
N ASP A 190 -15.43 10.43 -2.07
CA ASP A 190 -15.43 10.98 -0.72
C ASP A 190 -14.31 10.35 0.11
N LEU A 191 -13.62 11.20 0.86
CA LEU A 191 -12.46 10.82 1.62
C LEU A 191 -12.80 10.07 2.90
N ASN A 192 -12.29 8.87 3.05
CA ASN A 192 -12.37 8.09 4.28
C ASN A 192 -11.30 8.52 5.30
N LYS A 193 -11.49 9.69 5.91
CA LYS A 193 -10.58 10.24 6.93
C LYS A 193 -10.37 9.29 8.10
N ASN A 194 -11.43 8.64 8.54
CA ASN A 194 -11.36 7.70 9.67
C ASN A 194 -10.49 6.49 9.31
N GLY A 195 -10.72 5.87 8.16
CA GLY A 195 -9.91 4.74 7.71
C GLY A 195 -8.43 5.09 7.53
N TRP A 196 -8.13 6.31 7.05
CA TRP A 196 -6.75 6.77 6.98
C TRP A 196 -6.14 6.96 8.37
N ASN A 197 -6.85 7.60 9.29
CA ASN A 197 -6.36 7.80 10.65
C ASN A 197 -6.13 6.47 11.38
N GLU A 198 -7.03 5.52 11.25
CA GLU A 198 -6.87 4.16 11.80
C GLU A 198 -5.63 3.48 11.23
N PHE A 199 -5.41 3.57 9.92
CA PHE A 199 -4.20 3.06 9.27
C PHE A 199 -2.93 3.68 9.85
N VAL A 200 -2.89 5.01 9.98
CA VAL A 200 -1.75 5.74 10.56
C VAL A 200 -1.48 5.30 11.99
N GLU A 201 -2.51 5.18 12.81
CA GLU A 201 -2.36 4.72 14.20
C GLU A 201 -1.88 3.26 14.27
N GLU A 202 -2.33 2.39 13.36
CA GLU A 202 -1.86 1.01 13.32
C GLU A 202 -0.38 0.91 12.91
N VAL A 203 0.05 1.73 11.95
CA VAL A 203 1.48 1.84 11.58
C VAL A 203 2.31 2.37 12.76
N LYS A 204 1.82 3.36 13.51
CA LYS A 204 2.50 3.89 14.68
C LYS A 204 2.69 2.85 15.80
N LYS A 205 1.77 1.91 15.97
CA LYS A 205 1.89 0.83 16.98
C LYS A 205 3.02 -0.16 16.68
N LEU A 206 3.62 -0.11 15.50
CA LEU A 206 4.77 -0.94 15.15
C LEU A 206 6.10 -0.41 15.71
N ARG A 207 6.09 0.82 16.22
CA ARG A 207 7.28 1.50 16.80
C ARG A 207 7.84 0.79 18.01
#